data_6ea38ecbc10568ccc3176744174e1927
#
_entry.id   6ea38ecbc10568ccc3176744174e1927
#
_cell.length_a   1.000
_cell.length_b   1.000
_cell.length_c   1.000
_cell.angle_alpha   90.00
_cell.angle_beta   90.00
_cell.angle_gamma   90.00
#
_symmetry.space_group_name_H-M   'P 1'
#
loop_
_entity.id
_entity.type
_entity.pdbx_description
1 polymer ?
#
loop_
_entity_poly.entity_id
_entity_poly.type
_entity_poly.pdbx_seq_one_letter_code
_entity_poly.pdbx_strand_id
1 'polypeptide(L)'
;FPEVGEVFSKLIPGATVIVEGELIENDSVKLGGKEVQVNKVEVTSYAEANPIDEKTIIDTRLDYRWLDLRTDKNQRMLKIQTLFVNACREFLIEREFIEIHSPKLIGVASESGSEVFEVKYFNSKAYLAQSPQFYKQMAIASGLGRIFECGPVFRAEKSHSRKHATEFTGFDLEFSNIDTYEDVMIMEEEMINFALNKVKAKYEKEIKEYFDVDVIVPSLPFPRMKLKDVYEELNKRYNYQCPEEEQDDLTTEAEKLLAKLAKDKYNHEFIFVTDFGKRKRAFYHLRKNGVPQGYDLIWKGVEITTGAQREHRYEILKEQAKEKGL
;
A
#
# COMPACT_ATOMS: atom_id res chain seq x y z
N PHE A 1 -20.81 -19.14 43.39
CA PHE A 1 -20.18 -20.47 43.53
C PHE A 1 -18.72 -20.27 43.97
N PRO A 2 -18.31 -20.64 45.24
CA PRO A 2 -16.96 -20.42 45.74
C PRO A 2 -15.86 -21.05 44.89
N GLU A 3 -16.11 -22.26 44.36
CA GLU A 3 -15.19 -23.04 43.54
C GLU A 3 -14.88 -22.33 42.21
N VAL A 4 -15.88 -21.70 41.59
CA VAL A 4 -15.73 -20.92 40.36
C VAL A 4 -14.85 -19.68 40.63
N GLY A 5 -15.07 -18.99 41.77
CA GLY A 5 -14.28 -17.84 42.17
C GLY A 5 -12.80 -18.18 42.42
N GLU A 6 -12.52 -19.36 43.00
CA GLU A 6 -11.12 -19.80 43.20
C GLU A 6 -10.40 -20.05 41.87
N VAL A 7 -11.07 -20.64 40.89
CA VAL A 7 -10.48 -20.83 39.55
C VAL A 7 -10.20 -19.50 38.89
N PHE A 8 -11.17 -18.58 38.87
CA PHE A 8 -11.00 -17.27 38.27
C PHE A 8 -9.87 -16.44 38.90
N SER A 9 -9.65 -16.57 40.21
CA SER A 9 -8.56 -15.86 40.90
C SER A 9 -7.16 -16.24 40.44
N LYS A 10 -7.02 -17.39 39.78
CA LYS A 10 -5.75 -17.92 39.24
C LYS A 10 -5.57 -17.65 37.75
N LEU A 11 -6.60 -17.11 37.07
CA LEU A 11 -6.56 -16.82 35.66
C LEU A 11 -5.94 -15.45 35.41
N ILE A 12 -5.14 -15.38 34.37
CA ILE A 12 -4.62 -14.14 33.81
C ILE A 12 -5.08 -13.98 32.35
N PRO A 13 -5.12 -12.75 31.83
CA PRO A 13 -5.51 -12.52 30.42
C PRO A 13 -4.72 -13.39 29.45
N GLY A 14 -5.42 -14.06 28.54
CA GLY A 14 -4.85 -15.01 27.58
C GLY A 14 -5.10 -16.48 27.91
N ALA A 15 -5.54 -16.81 29.12
CA ALA A 15 -6.01 -18.17 29.42
C ALA A 15 -7.26 -18.52 28.64
N THR A 16 -7.42 -19.80 28.28
CA THR A 16 -8.61 -20.31 27.60
C THR A 16 -9.43 -21.15 28.56
N VAL A 17 -10.75 -20.89 28.56
CA VAL A 17 -11.68 -21.54 29.46
C VAL A 17 -12.95 -21.97 28.73
N ILE A 18 -13.58 -23.02 29.20
CA ILE A 18 -14.97 -23.39 28.88
C ILE A 18 -15.80 -22.98 30.08
N VAL A 19 -16.86 -22.23 29.86
CA VAL A 19 -17.80 -21.82 30.89
C VAL A 19 -19.20 -22.35 30.60
N GLU A 20 -19.87 -22.83 31.61
CA GLU A 20 -21.29 -23.17 31.60
C GLU A 20 -22.02 -22.20 32.54
N GLY A 21 -23.15 -21.63 32.09
CA GLY A 21 -23.89 -20.67 32.89
C GLY A 21 -25.12 -20.14 32.19
N GLU A 22 -25.78 -19.18 32.80
CA GLU A 22 -26.98 -18.52 32.28
C GLU A 22 -26.63 -17.19 31.65
N LEU A 23 -27.14 -16.97 30.42
CA LEU A 23 -26.98 -15.70 29.74
C LEU A 23 -28.03 -14.72 30.26
N ILE A 24 -27.60 -13.65 30.92
CA ILE A 24 -28.50 -12.64 31.45
C ILE A 24 -28.23 -11.27 30.81
N GLU A 25 -29.25 -10.43 30.77
CA GLU A 25 -29.11 -9.04 30.35
C GLU A 25 -28.49 -8.19 31.46
N ASN A 26 -27.50 -7.37 31.11
CA ASN A 26 -26.83 -6.46 32.03
C ASN A 26 -26.40 -5.19 31.28
N ASP A 27 -27.12 -4.11 31.49
CA ASP A 27 -26.87 -2.79 30.86
C ASP A 27 -25.49 -2.20 31.18
N SER A 28 -24.82 -2.68 32.24
CA SER A 28 -23.45 -2.26 32.58
C SER A 28 -22.39 -2.89 31.69
N VAL A 29 -22.72 -3.93 30.96
CA VAL A 29 -21.81 -4.65 30.05
C VAL A 29 -21.79 -3.95 28.69
N LYS A 30 -20.66 -3.31 28.37
CA LYS A 30 -20.48 -2.58 27.11
C LYS A 30 -20.58 -3.44 25.86
N LEU A 31 -20.24 -4.73 25.96
CA LEU A 31 -20.25 -5.68 24.86
C LEU A 31 -21.62 -6.38 24.78
N GLY A 32 -22.55 -5.78 24.07
CA GLY A 32 -23.85 -6.35 23.75
C GLY A 32 -24.86 -6.38 24.90
N GLY A 33 -24.59 -5.74 26.03
CA GLY A 33 -25.54 -5.61 27.16
C GLY A 33 -25.87 -6.96 27.82
N LYS A 34 -25.01 -7.96 27.71
CA LYS A 34 -25.26 -9.33 28.24
C LYS A 34 -24.02 -9.87 28.92
N GLU A 35 -24.24 -10.69 29.91
CA GLU A 35 -23.17 -11.44 30.61
C GLU A 35 -23.58 -12.89 30.86
N VAL A 36 -22.60 -13.76 31.07
CA VAL A 36 -22.83 -15.14 31.48
C VAL A 36 -22.64 -15.25 32.99
N GLN A 37 -23.69 -15.58 33.74
CA GLN A 37 -23.56 -16.00 35.11
C GLN A 37 -23.01 -17.43 35.15
N VAL A 38 -21.70 -17.53 35.46
CA VAL A 38 -20.96 -18.79 35.34
C VAL A 38 -21.26 -19.71 36.53
N ASN A 39 -21.77 -20.90 36.22
CA ASN A 39 -22.03 -21.97 37.20
C ASN A 39 -20.87 -22.96 37.26
N LYS A 40 -20.16 -23.17 36.14
CA LYS A 40 -19.01 -24.06 36.04
C LYS A 40 -17.96 -23.46 35.10
N VAL A 41 -16.70 -23.66 35.44
CA VAL A 41 -15.56 -23.27 34.62
C VAL A 41 -14.56 -24.41 34.53
N GLU A 42 -14.08 -24.66 33.33
CA GLU A 42 -13.00 -25.58 33.03
C GLU A 42 -11.88 -24.81 32.34
N VAL A 43 -10.66 -24.90 32.87
CA VAL A 43 -9.47 -24.23 32.27
C VAL A 43 -8.86 -25.20 31.28
N THR A 44 -8.96 -24.88 29.99
CA THR A 44 -8.35 -25.68 28.92
C THR A 44 -6.88 -25.34 28.69
N SER A 45 -6.48 -24.08 28.99
CA SER A 45 -5.07 -23.66 28.93
C SER A 45 -4.85 -22.46 29.83
N TYR A 46 -3.81 -22.54 30.66
CA TYR A 46 -3.31 -21.40 31.42
C TYR A 46 -2.45 -20.51 30.52
N ALA A 47 -2.42 -19.21 30.80
CA ALA A 47 -1.55 -18.27 30.14
C ALA A 47 -0.39 -17.86 31.04
N GLU A 48 0.69 -17.44 30.42
CA GLU A 48 1.78 -16.70 31.07
C GLU A 48 1.57 -15.19 30.89
N ALA A 49 2.28 -14.39 31.67
CA ALA A 49 2.21 -12.95 31.56
C ALA A 49 2.63 -12.47 30.15
N ASN A 50 1.80 -11.61 29.55
CA ASN A 50 2.10 -11.07 28.22
C ASN A 50 3.38 -10.19 28.31
N PRO A 51 4.45 -10.48 27.54
CA PRO A 51 5.70 -9.72 27.56
C PRO A 51 5.59 -8.33 26.92
N ILE A 52 4.47 -8.04 26.23
CA ILE A 52 4.23 -6.75 25.56
C ILE A 52 2.89 -6.14 25.96
N ASP A 53 2.84 -4.82 25.93
CA ASP A 53 1.63 -4.01 26.13
C ASP A 53 1.57 -2.86 25.10
N GLU A 54 0.58 -1.97 25.24
CA GLU A 54 0.39 -0.83 24.33
C GLU A 54 1.53 0.20 24.38
N LYS A 55 2.31 0.23 25.46
CA LYS A 55 3.45 1.14 25.64
C LYS A 55 4.77 0.56 25.16
N THR A 56 4.78 -0.73 24.86
CA THR A 56 5.99 -1.42 24.40
C THR A 56 6.44 -0.86 23.06
N ILE A 57 7.73 -0.58 22.92
CA ILE A 57 8.33 -0.06 21.69
C ILE A 57 8.13 -1.00 20.52
N ILE A 58 8.12 -0.44 19.31
CA ILE A 58 7.79 -1.20 18.08
C ILE A 58 8.74 -2.37 17.84
N ASP A 59 10.04 -2.23 18.10
CA ASP A 59 11.03 -3.29 17.87
C ASP A 59 10.70 -4.53 18.71
N THR A 60 10.45 -4.35 20.00
CA THR A 60 10.04 -5.47 20.88
C THR A 60 8.68 -6.04 20.49
N ARG A 61 7.73 -5.22 20.03
CA ARG A 61 6.44 -5.70 19.52
C ARG A 61 6.59 -6.51 18.24
N LEU A 62 7.59 -6.22 17.42
CA LEU A 62 7.90 -7.01 16.23
C LEU A 62 8.52 -8.37 16.59
N ASP A 63 9.35 -8.44 17.65
CA ASP A 63 9.89 -9.72 18.15
C ASP A 63 8.78 -10.65 18.67
N TYR A 64 7.71 -10.06 19.23
CA TYR A 64 6.51 -10.78 19.68
C TYR A 64 5.31 -10.57 18.76
N ARG A 65 5.54 -10.52 17.44
CA ARG A 65 4.52 -10.11 16.46
C ARG A 65 3.21 -10.90 16.54
N TRP A 66 3.27 -12.19 16.85
CA TRP A 66 2.08 -13.03 17.03
C TRP A 66 1.19 -12.58 18.21
N LEU A 67 1.77 -12.03 19.27
CA LEU A 67 1.04 -11.44 20.40
C LEU A 67 0.52 -10.05 20.05
N ASP A 68 1.34 -9.23 19.39
CA ASP A 68 0.96 -7.90 18.92
C ASP A 68 -0.24 -7.95 17.96
N LEU A 69 -0.28 -8.95 17.09
CA LEU A 69 -1.41 -9.18 16.17
C LEU A 69 -2.72 -9.60 16.85
N ARG A 70 -2.71 -9.95 18.13
CA ARG A 70 -3.93 -10.23 18.90
C ARG A 70 -4.70 -8.97 19.30
N THR A 71 -4.07 -7.80 19.22
CA THR A 71 -4.74 -6.53 19.55
C THR A 71 -5.86 -6.24 18.53
N ASP A 72 -6.98 -5.69 19.02
CA ASP A 72 -8.11 -5.34 18.16
C ASP A 72 -7.68 -4.37 17.05
N LYS A 73 -6.85 -3.40 17.37
CA LYS A 73 -6.33 -2.43 16.39
C LYS A 73 -5.61 -3.09 15.23
N ASN A 74 -4.67 -4.02 15.51
CA ASN A 74 -3.92 -4.71 14.46
C ASN A 74 -4.79 -5.66 13.66
N GLN A 75 -5.72 -6.37 14.31
CA GLN A 75 -6.70 -7.22 13.61
C GLN A 75 -7.61 -6.42 12.68
N ARG A 76 -8.08 -5.24 13.13
CA ARG A 76 -8.88 -4.33 12.28
C ARG A 76 -8.08 -3.84 11.08
N MET A 77 -6.83 -3.44 11.28
CA MET A 77 -5.95 -3.02 10.20
C MET A 77 -5.84 -4.09 9.10
N LEU A 78 -5.58 -5.35 9.46
CA LEU A 78 -5.48 -6.45 8.49
C LEU A 78 -6.81 -6.74 7.80
N LYS A 79 -7.94 -6.66 8.50
CA LYS A 79 -9.29 -6.83 7.91
C LYS A 79 -9.61 -5.70 6.91
N ILE A 80 -9.26 -4.47 7.25
CA ILE A 80 -9.44 -3.30 6.36
C ILE A 80 -8.57 -3.44 5.11
N GLN A 81 -7.29 -3.79 5.27
CA GLN A 81 -6.38 -4.05 4.17
C GLN A 81 -6.90 -5.16 3.25
N THR A 82 -7.38 -6.27 3.82
CA THR A 82 -7.98 -7.39 3.07
C THR A 82 -9.18 -6.93 2.25
N LEU A 83 -10.08 -6.13 2.83
CA LEU A 83 -11.24 -5.62 2.11
C LEU A 83 -10.83 -4.70 0.97
N PHE A 84 -9.89 -3.77 1.23
CA PHE A 84 -9.41 -2.82 0.22
C PHE A 84 -8.79 -3.55 -0.99
N VAL A 85 -7.86 -4.47 -0.75
CA VAL A 85 -7.20 -5.25 -1.81
C VAL A 85 -8.19 -6.10 -2.59
N ASN A 86 -9.14 -6.75 -1.91
CA ASN A 86 -10.17 -7.53 -2.60
C ASN A 86 -11.12 -6.65 -3.41
N ALA A 87 -11.44 -5.45 -2.95
CA ALA A 87 -12.22 -4.49 -3.72
C ALA A 87 -11.49 -4.03 -4.99
N CYS A 88 -10.17 -3.81 -4.91
CA CYS A 88 -9.37 -3.52 -6.11
C CYS A 88 -9.37 -4.70 -7.11
N ARG A 89 -9.24 -5.94 -6.61
CA ARG A 89 -9.35 -7.15 -7.45
C ARG A 89 -10.71 -7.25 -8.12
N GLU A 90 -11.79 -7.08 -7.37
CA GLU A 90 -13.17 -7.11 -7.88
C GLU A 90 -13.35 -6.08 -9.00
N PHE A 91 -12.93 -4.83 -8.76
CA PHE A 91 -12.99 -3.75 -9.75
C PHE A 91 -12.28 -4.10 -11.06
N LEU A 92 -11.09 -4.71 -10.97
CA LEU A 92 -10.29 -5.10 -12.14
C LEU A 92 -10.88 -6.32 -12.85
N ILE A 93 -11.33 -7.35 -12.11
CA ILE A 93 -11.94 -8.56 -12.69
C ILE A 93 -13.22 -8.21 -13.47
N GLU A 94 -14.07 -7.32 -12.93
CA GLU A 94 -15.26 -6.82 -13.62
C GLU A 94 -14.93 -6.07 -14.94
N ARG A 95 -13.67 -5.63 -15.09
CA ARG A 95 -13.15 -4.97 -16.31
C ARG A 95 -12.26 -5.88 -17.14
N GLU A 96 -12.42 -7.19 -16.97
CA GLU A 96 -11.73 -8.24 -17.74
C GLU A 96 -10.19 -8.26 -17.56
N PHE A 97 -9.68 -7.77 -16.42
CA PHE A 97 -8.28 -7.96 -16.08
C PHE A 97 -8.03 -9.39 -15.59
N ILE A 98 -6.90 -9.96 -15.99
CA ILE A 98 -6.44 -11.29 -15.59
C ILE A 98 -5.36 -11.15 -14.53
N GLU A 99 -5.54 -11.81 -13.37
CA GLU A 99 -4.49 -11.87 -12.35
C GLU A 99 -3.38 -12.81 -12.80
N ILE A 100 -2.14 -12.33 -12.79
CA ILE A 100 -0.95 -13.13 -13.10
C ILE A 100 -0.02 -13.20 -11.88
N HIS A 101 0.89 -14.15 -11.89
CA HIS A 101 1.91 -14.32 -10.87
C HIS A 101 3.28 -14.42 -11.55
N SER A 102 4.04 -13.33 -11.52
CA SER A 102 5.37 -13.27 -12.12
C SER A 102 6.44 -13.95 -11.24
N PRO A 103 7.54 -14.45 -11.85
CA PRO A 103 8.67 -14.97 -11.09
C PRO A 103 9.26 -13.94 -10.12
N LYS A 104 9.63 -14.39 -8.93
CA LYS A 104 10.29 -13.57 -7.90
C LYS A 104 11.80 -13.84 -7.78
N LEU A 105 12.29 -14.93 -8.36
CA LEU A 105 13.70 -15.16 -8.65
C LEU A 105 13.94 -14.84 -10.11
N ILE A 106 14.69 -13.77 -10.39
CA ILE A 106 14.89 -13.23 -11.73
C ILE A 106 16.38 -13.20 -12.12
N GLY A 107 16.68 -13.27 -13.41
CA GLY A 107 18.04 -13.29 -13.92
C GLY A 107 18.68 -11.91 -14.09
N VAL A 108 17.87 -10.84 -14.13
CA VAL A 108 18.32 -9.45 -14.38
C VAL A 108 17.50 -8.49 -13.51
N ALA A 109 18.17 -7.48 -12.96
CA ALA A 109 17.49 -6.40 -12.22
C ALA A 109 16.48 -5.66 -13.12
N SER A 110 15.28 -5.39 -12.59
CA SER A 110 14.19 -4.75 -13.34
C SER A 110 14.18 -3.23 -13.24
N GLU A 111 14.68 -2.67 -12.14
CA GLU A 111 14.60 -1.22 -11.85
C GLU A 111 16.00 -0.59 -11.77
N SER A 112 16.80 -0.95 -10.77
CA SER A 112 18.17 -0.45 -10.57
C SER A 112 19.09 -1.60 -10.16
N GLY A 113 20.22 -1.73 -10.82
CA GLY A 113 21.21 -2.76 -10.51
C GLY A 113 21.84 -2.63 -9.12
N SER A 114 21.79 -1.46 -8.49
CA SER A 114 22.36 -1.21 -7.17
C SER A 114 21.42 -1.55 -6.01
N GLU A 115 20.13 -1.78 -6.27
CA GLU A 115 19.08 -1.96 -5.25
C GLU A 115 18.47 -3.37 -5.29
N VAL A 116 19.26 -4.38 -5.61
CA VAL A 116 18.82 -5.78 -5.70
C VAL A 116 19.40 -6.62 -4.57
N PHE A 117 18.62 -7.60 -4.11
CA PHE A 117 19.12 -8.70 -3.31
C PHE A 117 19.63 -9.80 -4.25
N GLU A 118 20.94 -10.08 -4.21
CA GLU A 118 21.53 -11.20 -4.93
C GLU A 118 21.32 -12.51 -4.15
N VAL A 119 20.91 -13.54 -4.85
CA VAL A 119 20.67 -14.88 -4.30
C VAL A 119 21.54 -15.90 -5.03
N LYS A 120 22.20 -16.78 -4.29
CA LYS A 120 22.89 -17.93 -4.88
C LYS A 120 21.86 -18.88 -5.47
N TYR A 121 21.93 -19.09 -6.77
CA TYR A 121 21.02 -19.96 -7.50
C TYR A 121 21.82 -21.11 -8.16
N PHE A 122 21.89 -22.24 -7.45
CA PHE A 122 22.76 -23.39 -7.86
C PHE A 122 24.18 -22.93 -8.13
N ASN A 123 24.64 -23.02 -9.39
CA ASN A 123 25.98 -22.61 -9.84
C ASN A 123 26.00 -21.21 -10.47
N SER A 124 24.91 -20.50 -10.41
CA SER A 124 24.73 -19.13 -10.96
C SER A 124 24.20 -18.17 -9.91
N LYS A 125 23.92 -16.94 -10.31
CA LYS A 125 23.29 -15.90 -9.49
C LYS A 125 21.88 -15.64 -9.99
N ALA A 126 20.98 -15.35 -9.06
CA ALA A 126 19.67 -14.79 -9.32
C ALA A 126 19.48 -13.57 -8.43
N TYR A 127 18.41 -12.83 -8.67
CA TYR A 127 18.04 -11.66 -7.90
C TYR A 127 16.59 -11.77 -7.45
N LEU A 128 16.28 -11.21 -6.30
CA LEU A 128 14.89 -11.02 -5.89
C LEU A 128 14.25 -9.89 -6.72
N ALA A 129 13.03 -10.10 -7.20
CA ALA A 129 12.34 -9.17 -8.08
C ALA A 129 12.01 -7.84 -7.38
N GLN A 130 12.45 -6.73 -7.96
CA GLN A 130 12.15 -5.37 -7.47
C GLN A 130 10.75 -4.90 -7.89
N SER A 131 10.23 -5.43 -8.99
CA SER A 131 8.89 -5.21 -9.54
C SER A 131 8.56 -6.31 -10.57
N PRO A 132 7.31 -6.49 -10.95
CA PRO A 132 6.93 -7.37 -12.06
C PRO A 132 7.06 -6.71 -13.44
N GLN A 133 7.70 -5.55 -13.57
CA GLN A 133 7.58 -4.66 -14.73
C GLN A 133 7.84 -5.35 -16.08
N PHE A 134 8.91 -6.11 -16.21
CA PHE A 134 9.20 -6.78 -17.49
C PHE A 134 8.20 -7.88 -17.81
N TYR A 135 7.77 -8.63 -16.79
CA TYR A 135 6.81 -9.72 -16.95
C TYR A 135 5.41 -9.19 -17.31
N LYS A 136 4.96 -8.11 -16.69
CA LYS A 136 3.65 -7.52 -17.03
C LYS A 136 3.65 -6.93 -18.45
N GLN A 137 4.74 -6.30 -18.92
CA GLN A 137 4.86 -5.87 -20.31
C GLN A 137 4.93 -7.05 -21.29
N MET A 138 5.65 -8.13 -20.96
CA MET A 138 5.65 -9.36 -21.76
C MET A 138 4.26 -10.02 -21.81
N ALA A 139 3.52 -10.00 -20.72
CA ALA A 139 2.14 -10.49 -20.69
C ALA A 139 1.23 -9.69 -21.61
N ILE A 140 1.37 -8.36 -21.65
CA ILE A 140 0.64 -7.53 -22.64
C ILE A 140 1.07 -7.87 -24.08
N ALA A 141 2.37 -8.02 -24.32
CA ALA A 141 2.89 -8.39 -25.64
C ALA A 141 2.42 -9.79 -26.10
N SER A 142 2.05 -10.68 -25.18
CA SER A 142 1.47 -12.00 -25.49
C SER A 142 0.00 -11.93 -25.97
N GLY A 143 -0.63 -10.77 -25.92
CA GLY A 143 -2.03 -10.56 -26.33
C GLY A 143 -3.06 -10.65 -25.20
N LEU A 144 -2.65 -10.76 -23.93
CA LEU A 144 -3.59 -10.79 -22.78
C LEU A 144 -4.40 -9.48 -22.64
N GLY A 145 -3.85 -8.36 -23.07
CA GLY A 145 -4.53 -7.07 -23.16
C GLY A 145 -4.70 -6.33 -21.83
N ARG A 146 -5.09 -7.01 -20.73
CA ARG A 146 -5.32 -6.44 -19.41
C ARG A 146 -4.89 -7.43 -18.33
N ILE A 147 -3.93 -7.05 -17.51
CA ILE A 147 -3.41 -7.92 -16.44
C ILE A 147 -3.17 -7.14 -15.16
N PHE A 148 -3.20 -7.82 -14.04
CA PHE A 148 -2.72 -7.30 -12.77
C PHE A 148 -2.02 -8.38 -11.96
N GLU A 149 -1.25 -7.96 -10.97
CA GLU A 149 -0.60 -8.82 -9.99
C GLU A 149 -0.66 -8.16 -8.61
N CYS A 150 -0.95 -8.96 -7.59
CA CYS A 150 -0.78 -8.58 -6.20
C CYS A 150 0.23 -9.55 -5.56
N GLY A 151 1.47 -9.12 -5.37
CA GLY A 151 2.53 -10.01 -4.95
C GLY A 151 3.73 -9.33 -4.29
N PRO A 152 4.64 -10.12 -3.68
CA PRO A 152 5.81 -9.59 -3.00
C PRO A 152 6.82 -9.01 -4.00
N VAL A 153 7.46 -7.93 -3.60
CA VAL A 153 8.60 -7.29 -4.28
C VAL A 153 9.67 -6.92 -3.25
N PHE A 154 10.93 -6.84 -3.72
CA PHE A 154 12.10 -6.75 -2.86
C PHE A 154 13.03 -5.64 -3.36
N ARG A 155 13.38 -4.73 -2.49
CA ARG A 155 14.31 -3.64 -2.82
C ARG A 155 15.38 -3.55 -1.76
N ALA A 156 16.65 -3.62 -2.13
CA ALA A 156 17.78 -3.56 -1.20
C ALA A 156 18.12 -2.12 -0.79
N GLU A 157 17.10 -1.30 -0.53
CA GLU A 157 17.25 0.09 -0.13
C GLU A 157 17.87 0.18 1.27
N LYS A 158 18.87 1.04 1.41
CA LYS A 158 19.58 1.25 2.68
C LYS A 158 18.86 2.20 3.64
N SER A 159 17.73 2.75 3.25
CA SER A 159 16.97 3.71 4.04
C SER A 159 16.07 3.00 5.05
N HIS A 160 16.10 3.42 6.31
CA HIS A 160 15.21 2.97 7.37
C HIS A 160 14.07 3.97 7.59
N SER A 161 13.21 4.14 6.61
CA SER A 161 12.05 5.03 6.74
C SER A 161 10.74 4.25 6.57
N ARG A 162 9.63 4.86 6.97
CA ARG A 162 8.28 4.28 6.75
C ARG A 162 7.90 4.10 5.28
N LYS A 163 8.63 4.76 4.36
CA LYS A 163 8.41 4.70 2.91
C LYS A 163 9.28 3.64 2.21
N HIS A 164 10.30 3.12 2.88
CA HIS A 164 11.31 2.25 2.28
C HIS A 164 11.36 0.92 3.02
N ALA A 165 10.51 0.00 2.63
CA ALA A 165 10.58 -1.38 3.10
C ALA A 165 11.41 -2.22 2.12
N THR A 166 12.24 -3.13 2.66
CA THR A 166 13.04 -4.04 1.84
C THR A 166 12.21 -5.15 1.20
N GLU A 167 11.05 -5.44 1.77
CA GLU A 167 10.03 -6.35 1.23
C GLU A 167 8.65 -5.76 1.46
N PHE A 168 7.82 -5.72 0.42
CA PHE A 168 6.42 -5.29 0.52
C PHE A 168 5.57 -5.97 -0.56
N THR A 169 4.27 -5.93 -0.38
CA THR A 169 3.32 -6.42 -1.39
C THR A 169 2.94 -5.29 -2.34
N GLY A 170 3.37 -5.41 -3.60
CA GLY A 170 2.96 -4.50 -4.67
C GLY A 170 1.60 -4.89 -5.24
N PHE A 171 0.83 -3.88 -5.66
CA PHE A 171 -0.37 -4.05 -6.46
C PHE A 171 -0.13 -3.39 -7.81
N ASP A 172 0.13 -4.20 -8.82
CA ASP A 172 0.56 -3.79 -10.14
C ASP A 172 -0.52 -4.10 -11.18
N LEU A 173 -0.71 -3.21 -12.14
CA LEU A 173 -1.56 -3.46 -13.30
C LEU A 173 -0.88 -2.99 -14.58
N GLU A 174 -1.24 -3.58 -15.70
CA GLU A 174 -0.79 -3.17 -17.03
C GLU A 174 -1.93 -3.45 -18.02
N PHE A 175 -2.18 -2.53 -18.96
CA PHE A 175 -3.17 -2.74 -20.00
C PHE A 175 -2.83 -2.00 -21.28
N SER A 176 -3.34 -2.53 -22.40
CA SER A 176 -3.13 -2.01 -23.75
C SER A 176 -4.33 -1.20 -24.25
N ASN A 177 -4.20 -0.68 -25.47
CA ASN A 177 -5.24 0.09 -26.16
C ASN A 177 -5.62 1.36 -25.44
N ILE A 178 -4.61 2.12 -25.03
CA ILE A 178 -4.73 3.45 -24.43
C ILE A 178 -4.28 4.54 -25.41
N ASP A 179 -4.88 5.70 -25.33
CA ASP A 179 -4.45 6.88 -26.09
C ASP A 179 -3.35 7.64 -25.39
N THR A 180 -3.46 7.81 -24.07
CA THR A 180 -2.51 8.52 -23.24
C THR A 180 -2.39 7.88 -21.85
N TYR A 181 -1.40 8.31 -21.08
CA TYR A 181 -1.28 7.91 -19.68
C TYR A 181 -2.46 8.41 -18.80
N GLU A 182 -3.26 9.34 -19.27
CA GLU A 182 -4.49 9.76 -18.57
C GLU A 182 -5.51 8.64 -18.46
N ASP A 183 -5.57 7.73 -19.43
CA ASP A 183 -6.44 6.55 -19.37
C ASP A 183 -6.07 5.66 -18.17
N VAL A 184 -4.76 5.62 -17.83
CA VAL A 184 -4.27 4.87 -16.67
C VAL A 184 -4.64 5.59 -15.37
N MET A 185 -4.51 6.91 -15.31
CA MET A 185 -4.94 7.70 -14.16
C MET A 185 -6.43 7.57 -13.88
N ILE A 186 -7.27 7.57 -14.94
CA ILE A 186 -8.73 7.39 -14.81
C ILE A 186 -9.04 6.00 -14.23
N MET A 187 -8.41 4.95 -14.75
CA MET A 187 -8.58 3.58 -14.24
C MET A 187 -8.22 3.49 -12.76
N GLU A 188 -7.13 4.14 -12.37
CA GLU A 188 -6.62 4.13 -11.01
C GLU A 188 -7.52 4.91 -10.04
N GLU A 189 -7.93 6.14 -10.39
CA GLU A 189 -8.80 6.94 -9.53
C GLU A 189 -10.18 6.31 -9.33
N GLU A 190 -10.73 5.66 -10.36
CA GLU A 190 -11.98 4.90 -10.25
C GLU A 190 -11.82 3.68 -9.34
N MET A 191 -10.72 2.93 -9.47
CA MET A 191 -10.42 1.77 -8.63
C MET A 191 -10.28 2.17 -7.16
N ILE A 192 -9.53 3.23 -6.86
CA ILE A 192 -9.34 3.74 -5.48
C ILE A 192 -10.68 4.21 -4.91
N ASN A 193 -11.45 4.98 -5.68
CA ASN A 193 -12.78 5.44 -5.27
C ASN A 193 -13.70 4.25 -4.93
N PHE A 194 -13.76 3.24 -5.81
CA PHE A 194 -14.55 2.02 -5.58
C PHE A 194 -14.14 1.29 -4.31
N ALA A 195 -12.84 1.08 -4.12
CA ALA A 195 -12.32 0.36 -2.95
C ALA A 195 -12.58 1.13 -1.64
N LEU A 196 -12.38 2.45 -1.63
CA LEU A 196 -12.64 3.29 -0.46
C LEU A 196 -14.14 3.37 -0.12
N ASN A 197 -15.03 3.35 -1.11
CA ASN A 197 -16.47 3.23 -0.85
C ASN A 197 -16.81 1.94 -0.09
N LYS A 198 -16.23 0.80 -0.49
CA LYS A 198 -16.45 -0.48 0.21
C LYS A 198 -15.87 -0.47 1.62
N VAL A 199 -14.68 0.11 1.80
CA VAL A 199 -14.06 0.26 3.12
C VAL A 199 -14.93 1.13 4.02
N LYS A 200 -15.37 2.28 3.52
CA LYS A 200 -16.25 3.20 4.26
C LYS A 200 -17.54 2.52 4.68
N ALA A 201 -18.22 1.87 3.75
CA ALA A 201 -19.50 1.21 4.01
C ALA A 201 -19.41 0.14 5.11
N LYS A 202 -18.26 -0.55 5.24
CA LYS A 202 -18.09 -1.66 6.18
C LYS A 202 -17.39 -1.28 7.47
N TYR A 203 -16.38 -0.41 7.43
CA TYR A 203 -15.45 -0.19 8.53
C TYR A 203 -15.32 1.27 8.99
N GLU A 204 -16.20 2.20 8.56
CA GLU A 204 -16.08 3.63 8.93
C GLU A 204 -16.05 3.83 10.46
N LYS A 205 -16.93 3.13 11.19
CA LYS A 205 -17.02 3.24 12.65
C LYS A 205 -15.77 2.71 13.34
N GLU A 206 -15.31 1.53 12.94
CA GLU A 206 -14.10 0.91 13.50
C GLU A 206 -12.84 1.72 13.16
N ILE A 207 -12.76 2.28 11.95
CA ILE A 207 -11.63 3.15 11.57
C ILE A 207 -11.62 4.40 12.45
N LYS A 208 -12.78 5.01 12.68
CA LYS A 208 -12.88 6.17 13.59
C LYS A 208 -12.52 5.80 15.02
N GLU A 209 -13.02 4.68 15.52
CA GLU A 209 -12.81 4.22 16.89
C GLU A 209 -11.34 3.87 17.18
N TYR A 210 -10.72 3.05 16.32
CA TYR A 210 -9.38 2.49 16.59
C TYR A 210 -8.23 3.33 16.05
N PHE A 211 -8.46 4.18 15.05
CA PHE A 211 -7.40 4.96 14.38
C PHE A 211 -7.61 6.48 14.47
N ASP A 212 -8.78 6.92 14.94
CA ASP A 212 -9.21 8.33 14.95
C ASP A 212 -9.09 9.01 13.57
N VAL A 213 -9.46 8.28 12.52
CA VAL A 213 -9.43 8.74 11.13
C VAL A 213 -10.84 8.73 10.55
N ASP A 214 -11.20 9.76 9.79
CA ASP A 214 -12.41 9.80 9.00
C ASP A 214 -12.13 9.25 7.60
N VAL A 215 -12.94 8.30 7.13
CA VAL A 215 -12.81 7.75 5.78
C VAL A 215 -13.46 8.70 4.79
N ILE A 216 -12.63 9.43 4.05
CA ILE A 216 -13.06 10.32 2.98
C ILE A 216 -12.98 9.56 1.66
N VAL A 217 -14.14 9.33 1.03
CA VAL A 217 -14.18 8.82 -0.35
C VAL A 217 -13.91 10.01 -1.27
N PRO A 218 -12.84 9.95 -2.10
CA PRO A 218 -12.46 11.07 -2.94
C PRO A 218 -13.49 11.32 -4.05
N SER A 219 -13.70 12.58 -4.38
CA SER A 219 -14.46 12.94 -5.59
C SER A 219 -13.66 12.66 -6.85
N LEU A 220 -14.35 12.32 -7.95
CA LEU A 220 -13.73 12.15 -9.25
C LEU A 220 -14.01 13.37 -10.14
N PRO A 221 -13.08 13.75 -11.01
CA PRO A 221 -11.71 13.24 -11.17
C PRO A 221 -10.78 13.78 -10.07
N PHE A 222 -9.65 13.09 -9.83
CA PHE A 222 -8.60 13.60 -8.94
C PHE A 222 -7.90 14.81 -9.56
N PRO A 223 -7.45 15.79 -8.75
CA PRO A 223 -6.64 16.92 -9.24
C PRO A 223 -5.36 16.44 -9.94
N ARG A 224 -4.95 17.17 -10.97
CA ARG A 224 -3.74 16.92 -11.75
C ARG A 224 -2.90 18.20 -11.82
N MET A 225 -1.59 18.10 -11.61
CA MET A 225 -0.65 19.19 -11.79
C MET A 225 0.65 18.71 -12.44
N LYS A 226 1.26 19.56 -13.27
CA LYS A 226 2.62 19.33 -13.76
C LYS A 226 3.64 19.63 -12.67
N LEU A 227 4.74 18.89 -12.62
CA LEU A 227 5.79 19.07 -11.61
C LEU A 227 6.28 20.53 -11.53
N LYS A 228 6.46 21.18 -12.67
CA LYS A 228 6.85 22.60 -12.73
C LYS A 228 5.83 23.50 -12.02
N ASP A 229 4.54 23.31 -12.32
CA ASP A 229 3.46 24.11 -11.74
C ASP A 229 3.33 23.83 -10.23
N VAL A 230 3.64 22.61 -9.79
CA VAL A 230 3.71 22.26 -8.36
C VAL A 230 4.76 23.15 -7.68
N TYR A 231 5.99 23.17 -8.18
CA TYR A 231 7.06 23.96 -7.56
C TYR A 231 6.78 25.47 -7.60
N GLU A 232 6.18 25.99 -8.66
CA GLU A 232 5.74 27.38 -8.73
C GLU A 232 4.70 27.72 -7.65
N GLU A 233 3.69 26.85 -7.46
CA GLU A 233 2.66 27.04 -6.43
C GLU A 233 3.22 26.89 -5.01
N LEU A 234 4.12 25.91 -4.79
CA LEU A 234 4.76 25.71 -3.48
C LEU A 234 5.65 26.91 -3.10
N ASN A 235 6.38 27.47 -4.06
CA ASN A 235 7.14 28.69 -3.83
C ASN A 235 6.22 29.87 -3.48
N LYS A 236 5.19 30.09 -4.28
CA LYS A 236 4.24 31.22 -4.11
C LYS A 236 3.49 31.17 -2.78
N ARG A 237 3.04 29.99 -2.35
CA ARG A 237 2.17 29.84 -1.17
C ARG A 237 2.91 29.57 0.13
N TYR A 238 4.02 28.86 0.04
CA TYR A 238 4.74 28.36 1.22
C TYR A 238 6.21 28.80 1.25
N ASN A 239 6.65 29.65 0.29
CA ASN A 239 8.04 30.11 0.15
C ASN A 239 9.04 28.94 0.06
N TYR A 240 8.62 27.82 -0.55
CA TYR A 240 9.47 26.65 -0.75
C TYR A 240 10.24 26.78 -2.06
N GLN A 241 11.56 26.60 -1.99
CA GLN A 241 12.46 26.61 -3.15
C GLN A 241 13.09 25.23 -3.28
N CYS A 242 12.78 24.53 -4.37
CA CYS A 242 13.40 23.26 -4.69
C CYS A 242 14.84 23.49 -5.18
N PRO A 243 15.84 22.74 -4.65
CA PRO A 243 17.19 22.75 -5.20
C PRO A 243 17.18 22.43 -6.70
N GLU A 244 18.03 23.11 -7.48
CA GLU A 244 18.05 22.98 -8.95
C GLU A 244 18.29 21.53 -9.42
N GLU A 245 19.15 20.80 -8.71
CA GLU A 245 19.49 19.40 -8.96
C GLU A 245 18.34 18.41 -8.68
N GLU A 246 17.33 18.83 -7.89
CA GLU A 246 16.19 17.98 -7.49
C GLU A 246 14.89 18.30 -8.23
N GLN A 247 14.89 19.32 -9.11
CA GLN A 247 13.67 19.77 -9.82
C GLN A 247 13.09 18.76 -10.82
N ASP A 248 13.80 17.68 -11.11
CA ASP A 248 13.34 16.60 -12.00
C ASP A 248 12.39 15.61 -11.29
N ASP A 249 12.22 15.76 -9.96
CA ASP A 249 11.42 14.84 -9.13
C ASP A 249 10.76 15.58 -7.95
N LEU A 250 9.92 14.91 -7.16
CA LEU A 250 9.40 15.46 -5.91
C LEU A 250 10.36 15.17 -4.74
N THR A 251 10.71 16.20 -4.01
CA THR A 251 11.41 16.02 -2.73
C THR A 251 10.42 15.58 -1.65
N THR A 252 10.91 14.94 -0.59
CA THR A 252 10.05 14.53 0.56
C THR A 252 9.33 15.74 1.20
N GLU A 253 9.95 16.93 1.18
CA GLU A 253 9.32 18.14 1.69
C GLU A 253 8.24 18.65 0.74
N ALA A 254 8.52 18.62 -0.57
CA ALA A 254 7.54 19.00 -1.59
C ALA A 254 6.30 18.11 -1.54
N GLU A 255 6.44 16.80 -1.33
CA GLU A 255 5.29 15.89 -1.16
C GLU A 255 4.38 16.29 0.02
N LYS A 256 4.98 16.65 1.17
CA LYS A 256 4.22 17.10 2.35
C LYS A 256 3.49 18.41 2.10
N LEU A 257 4.17 19.36 1.46
CA LEU A 257 3.57 20.65 1.11
C LEU A 257 2.49 20.49 0.02
N LEU A 258 2.69 19.56 -0.91
CA LEU A 258 1.70 19.23 -1.94
C LEU A 258 0.41 18.68 -1.36
N ALA A 259 0.47 17.87 -0.29
CA ALA A 259 -0.74 17.44 0.41
C ALA A 259 -1.55 18.63 0.98
N LYS A 260 -0.85 19.61 1.54
CA LYS A 260 -1.49 20.85 2.00
C LYS A 260 -2.06 21.65 0.84
N LEU A 261 -1.30 21.78 -0.25
CA LEU A 261 -1.76 22.45 -1.47
C LEU A 261 -3.00 21.78 -2.06
N ALA A 262 -3.02 20.46 -2.15
CA ALA A 262 -4.16 19.69 -2.66
C ALA A 262 -5.43 19.97 -1.84
N LYS A 263 -5.30 20.00 -0.52
CA LYS A 263 -6.42 20.33 0.37
C LYS A 263 -6.86 21.79 0.24
N ASP A 264 -5.93 22.73 0.27
CA ASP A 264 -6.23 24.18 0.25
C ASP A 264 -6.79 24.65 -1.10
N LYS A 265 -6.29 24.09 -2.22
CA LYS A 265 -6.65 24.52 -3.58
C LYS A 265 -7.82 23.74 -4.17
N TYR A 266 -7.89 22.44 -3.90
CA TYR A 266 -8.83 21.53 -4.55
C TYR A 266 -9.81 20.90 -3.57
N ASN A 267 -9.66 21.12 -2.24
CA ASN A 267 -10.39 20.40 -1.19
C ASN A 267 -10.34 18.87 -1.37
N HIS A 268 -9.15 18.36 -1.72
CA HIS A 268 -8.93 16.96 -2.07
C HIS A 268 -7.70 16.40 -1.34
N GLU A 269 -7.70 15.10 -1.03
CA GLU A 269 -6.57 14.45 -0.36
C GLU A 269 -5.56 13.82 -1.34
N PHE A 270 -5.99 13.56 -2.58
CA PHE A 270 -5.20 12.96 -3.64
C PHE A 270 -4.85 14.01 -4.70
N ILE A 271 -3.68 13.87 -5.31
CA ILE A 271 -3.27 14.68 -6.45
C ILE A 271 -2.29 13.90 -7.31
N PHE A 272 -2.55 13.86 -8.62
CA PHE A 272 -1.59 13.38 -9.60
C PHE A 272 -0.58 14.47 -9.96
N VAL A 273 0.68 14.09 -10.03
CA VAL A 273 1.76 14.92 -10.55
C VAL A 273 2.30 14.31 -11.83
N THR A 274 2.50 15.12 -12.85
CA THR A 274 2.93 14.71 -14.20
C THR A 274 4.15 15.49 -14.66
N ASP A 275 4.68 15.18 -15.85
CA ASP A 275 5.78 15.89 -16.52
C ASP A 275 7.09 15.87 -15.71
N PHE A 276 7.44 14.74 -15.15
CA PHE A 276 8.71 14.51 -14.44
C PHE A 276 9.92 14.52 -15.38
N GLY A 277 11.10 14.83 -14.85
CA GLY A 277 12.35 14.84 -15.61
C GLY A 277 12.80 13.45 -16.06
N LYS A 278 13.39 13.35 -17.26
CA LYS A 278 13.80 12.06 -17.86
C LYS A 278 14.88 11.32 -17.08
N ARG A 279 15.68 12.01 -16.25
CA ARG A 279 16.77 11.41 -15.47
C ARG A 279 16.24 10.43 -14.41
N LYS A 280 15.07 10.73 -13.83
CA LYS A 280 14.45 9.99 -12.72
C LYS A 280 13.47 8.91 -13.19
N ARG A 281 13.13 8.89 -14.47
CA ARG A 281 12.14 7.91 -15.00
C ARG A 281 12.83 6.77 -15.75
N ALA A 282 12.21 5.59 -15.69
CA ALA A 282 12.72 4.37 -16.31
C ALA A 282 12.74 4.49 -17.85
N PHE A 283 13.62 3.70 -18.49
CA PHE A 283 13.82 3.73 -19.94
C PHE A 283 12.57 3.33 -20.73
N TYR A 284 11.71 2.52 -20.16
CA TYR A 284 10.51 1.99 -20.81
C TYR A 284 9.33 2.98 -20.84
N HIS A 285 9.47 4.20 -20.31
CA HIS A 285 8.43 5.23 -20.46
C HIS A 285 8.43 5.78 -21.90
N LEU A 286 7.23 5.90 -22.48
CA LEU A 286 7.05 6.67 -23.71
C LEU A 286 7.45 8.12 -23.47
N ARG A 287 8.15 8.73 -24.44
CA ARG A 287 8.53 10.14 -24.38
C ARG A 287 7.87 10.93 -25.51
N LYS A 288 7.21 12.04 -25.15
CA LYS A 288 6.70 13.03 -26.11
C LYS A 288 7.53 14.31 -25.95
N ASN A 289 8.18 14.74 -27.03
CA ASN A 289 9.08 15.92 -27.01
C ASN A 289 10.14 15.85 -25.87
N GLY A 290 10.67 14.67 -25.61
CA GLY A 290 11.66 14.43 -24.56
C GLY A 290 11.10 14.29 -23.13
N VAL A 291 9.81 14.53 -22.91
CA VAL A 291 9.15 14.41 -21.62
C VAL A 291 8.56 13.01 -21.45
N PRO A 292 8.94 12.27 -20.39
CA PRO A 292 8.32 10.98 -20.07
C PRO A 292 6.83 11.12 -19.80
N GLN A 293 6.03 10.26 -20.40
CA GLN A 293 4.58 10.24 -20.25
C GLN A 293 4.21 9.38 -19.04
N GLY A 294 4.40 9.94 -17.84
CA GLY A 294 4.18 9.27 -16.58
C GLY A 294 3.73 10.22 -15.50
N TYR A 295 3.29 9.64 -14.39
CA TYR A 295 2.76 10.36 -13.25
C TYR A 295 3.07 9.64 -11.94
N ASP A 296 2.96 10.37 -10.84
CA ASP A 296 2.87 9.82 -9.50
C ASP A 296 1.56 10.29 -8.86
N LEU A 297 0.95 9.43 -8.06
CA LEU A 297 -0.21 9.77 -7.24
C LEU A 297 0.23 9.98 -5.80
N ILE A 298 -0.01 11.18 -5.32
CA ILE A 298 0.29 11.56 -3.94
C ILE A 298 -1.00 11.58 -3.12
N TRP A 299 -0.99 10.88 -1.99
CA TRP A 299 -2.05 10.89 -1.00
C TRP A 299 -1.51 11.29 0.37
N LYS A 300 -2.03 12.37 0.94
CA LYS A 300 -1.63 12.89 2.26
C LYS A 300 -0.10 13.07 2.40
N GLY A 301 0.57 13.47 1.32
CA GLY A 301 2.01 13.72 1.30
C GLY A 301 2.88 12.47 1.19
N VAL A 302 2.31 11.39 0.69
CA VAL A 302 3.02 10.14 0.39
C VAL A 302 2.70 9.73 -1.03
N GLU A 303 3.71 9.43 -1.84
CA GLU A 303 3.54 8.72 -3.11
C GLU A 303 3.00 7.31 -2.81
N ILE A 304 1.82 7.01 -3.34
CA ILE A 304 1.18 5.69 -3.16
C ILE A 304 1.24 4.84 -4.42
N THR A 305 1.32 5.48 -5.59
CA THR A 305 1.47 4.80 -6.87
C THR A 305 2.29 5.65 -7.84
N THR A 306 2.86 4.98 -8.84
CA THR A 306 3.46 5.57 -10.02
C THR A 306 2.97 4.85 -11.27
N GLY A 307 2.77 5.57 -12.34
CA GLY A 307 2.29 4.99 -13.60
C GLY A 307 2.86 5.69 -14.83
N ALA A 308 2.75 5.02 -15.98
CA ALA A 308 3.21 5.60 -17.25
C ALA A 308 2.61 4.91 -18.46
N GLN A 309 2.53 5.65 -19.55
CA GLN A 309 2.41 5.06 -20.87
C GLN A 309 3.76 4.47 -21.28
N ARG A 310 3.76 3.19 -21.74
CA ARG A 310 5.01 2.50 -22.09
C ARG A 310 5.41 2.81 -23.53
N GLU A 311 6.74 2.86 -23.76
CA GLU A 311 7.28 2.93 -25.11
C GLU A 311 7.08 1.57 -25.79
N HIS A 312 6.31 1.54 -26.84
CA HIS A 312 5.97 0.31 -27.56
C HIS A 312 6.73 0.17 -28.88
N ARG A 313 7.41 1.21 -29.34
CA ARG A 313 8.20 1.19 -30.57
C ARG A 313 9.58 0.62 -30.28
N TYR A 314 9.84 -0.58 -30.80
CA TYR A 314 11.01 -1.38 -30.48
C TYR A 314 12.35 -0.62 -30.60
N GLU A 315 12.59 0.06 -31.73
CA GLU A 315 13.86 0.76 -31.94
C GLU A 315 14.07 1.90 -30.95
N ILE A 316 13.03 2.63 -30.60
CA ILE A 316 13.08 3.70 -29.61
C ILE A 316 13.32 3.14 -28.21
N LEU A 317 12.61 2.06 -27.84
CA LEU A 317 12.80 1.39 -26.56
C LEU A 317 14.25 0.88 -26.40
N LYS A 318 14.81 0.31 -27.46
CA LYS A 318 16.20 -0.18 -27.49
C LYS A 318 17.22 0.97 -27.33
N GLU A 319 16.97 2.12 -27.96
CA GLU A 319 17.82 3.32 -27.78
C GLU A 319 17.74 3.84 -26.35
N GLN A 320 16.53 3.93 -25.82
CA GLN A 320 16.31 4.37 -24.42
C GLN A 320 16.96 3.43 -23.39
N ALA A 321 16.96 2.12 -23.66
CA ALA A 321 17.66 1.15 -22.83
C ALA A 321 19.18 1.37 -22.85
N LYS A 322 19.77 1.57 -24.04
CA LYS A 322 21.19 1.90 -24.18
C LYS A 322 21.57 3.21 -23.47
N GLU A 323 20.71 4.24 -23.49
CA GLU A 323 20.95 5.48 -22.72
C GLU A 323 21.10 5.23 -21.21
N LYS A 324 20.49 4.15 -20.69
CA LYS A 324 20.59 3.75 -19.28
C LYS A 324 21.67 2.69 -19.01
N GLY A 325 22.45 2.30 -20.04
CA GLY A 325 23.54 1.32 -19.91
C GLY A 325 23.09 -0.14 -19.92
N LEU A 326 21.92 -0.44 -20.48
CA LEU A 326 21.37 -1.79 -20.64
C LEU A 326 21.63 -2.36 -22.03
#